data_aba14399b666d052dba3b629e6e0e79f
#
_entry.id   aba14399b666d052dba3b629e6e0e79f
#
_cell.length_a   1.000
_cell.length_b   1.000
_cell.length_c   1.000
_cell.angle_alpha   90.00
_cell.angle_beta   90.00
_cell.angle_gamma   90.00
#
_symmetry.space_group_name_H-M   'P 1'
#
loop_
_entity.id
_entity.type
_entity.pdbx_description
1 polymer ?
#
loop_
_entity_poly.entity_id
_entity_poly.type
_entity_poly.pdbx_seq_one_letter_code
_entity_poly.pdbx_strand_id
1 'polypeptide(L)'
;EAFATKFAIPHVYTDHRRLLERQDIRLVTLPVVTSLHHTLAVDAADAGKHIIMEKPLTGCFAEANALSRQAMFEEATKNADAVVEACLRNRVILGYAENFVYAPPVAKLRRLMDASGGTLLDLRAEESHSGSHAAYSRRWLTAGGGSLLRMGSHPIGAVIHLKHYEGQRKTGTPIRVKSVIADVAQLTKTEAMRKEPPKWLVTAWEDVEDWSAAILTFEDGTKATVLSTDVSLGGVKNLLTAYLSNSVVQVNINPNSTVQAYAPDGEIWGDEYLTEKVETKAGWQFPNPDEDWMRGYPQEMEDFVDAVREGRQPLSGLPLARETVEVIYAAYISAQE
;
A
#
# COMPACT_ATOMS: atom_id res chain seq x y z
N GLU A 1 22.88 1.20 14.57
CA GLU A 1 23.41 0.93 15.92
C GLU A 1 22.43 1.36 17.02
N ALA A 2 21.95 2.62 17.07
CA ALA A 2 21.03 3.10 18.11
C ALA A 2 19.74 2.24 18.23
N PHE A 3 19.12 1.88 17.11
CA PHE A 3 17.93 1.01 17.08
C PHE A 3 18.25 -0.39 17.64
N ALA A 4 19.36 -0.97 17.24
CA ALA A 4 19.78 -2.29 17.71
C ALA A 4 20.05 -2.29 19.21
N THR A 5 20.69 -1.23 19.73
CA THR A 5 20.90 -1.06 21.17
C THR A 5 19.59 -0.93 21.92
N LYS A 6 18.66 -0.10 21.43
CA LYS A 6 17.35 0.12 22.06
C LYS A 6 16.54 -1.18 22.20
N PHE A 7 16.62 -2.06 21.22
CA PHE A 7 15.83 -3.31 21.18
C PHE A 7 16.65 -4.57 21.47
N ALA A 8 17.88 -4.42 21.97
CA ALA A 8 18.78 -5.53 22.29
C ALA A 8 18.97 -6.53 21.14
N ILE A 9 19.09 -6.04 19.89
CA ILE A 9 19.28 -6.86 18.71
C ILE A 9 20.72 -7.40 18.73
N PRO A 10 20.93 -8.73 18.76
CA PRO A 10 22.22 -9.33 19.04
C PRO A 10 23.22 -9.22 17.87
N HIS A 11 22.74 -9.05 16.66
CA HIS A 11 23.57 -9.02 15.45
C HIS A 11 23.20 -7.87 14.54
N VAL A 12 24.16 -7.05 14.17
CA VAL A 12 24.00 -5.90 13.27
C VAL A 12 24.99 -6.04 12.12
N TYR A 13 24.51 -5.88 10.91
CA TYR A 13 25.30 -5.97 9.68
C TYR A 13 25.16 -4.68 8.87
N THR A 14 26.25 -4.24 8.24
CA THR A 14 26.27 -3.11 7.29
C THR A 14 26.08 -3.56 5.85
N ASP A 15 26.20 -4.87 5.57
CA ASP A 15 25.93 -5.52 4.29
C ASP A 15 24.85 -6.61 4.52
N HIS A 16 23.72 -6.48 3.83
CA HIS A 16 22.60 -7.43 3.93
C HIS A 16 23.01 -8.86 3.56
N ARG A 17 23.99 -9.04 2.65
CA ARG A 17 24.48 -10.37 2.23
C ARG A 17 25.01 -11.17 3.41
N ARG A 18 25.69 -10.50 4.35
CA ARG A 18 26.19 -11.14 5.59
C ARG A 18 25.06 -11.62 6.49
N LEU A 19 23.91 -10.93 6.49
CA LEU A 19 22.73 -11.39 7.20
C LEU A 19 22.13 -12.60 6.47
N LEU A 20 22.08 -12.58 5.14
CA LEU A 20 21.54 -13.67 4.32
C LEU A 20 22.37 -14.97 4.38
N GLU A 21 23.68 -14.92 4.69
CA GLU A 21 24.53 -16.08 4.93
C GLU A 21 24.14 -16.90 6.17
N ARG A 22 23.37 -16.32 7.12
CA ARG A 22 22.99 -16.97 8.37
C ARG A 22 21.99 -18.10 8.14
N GLN A 23 22.32 -19.31 8.66
CA GLN A 23 21.47 -20.49 8.52
C GLN A 23 20.30 -20.55 9.51
N ASP A 24 20.40 -19.81 10.59
CA ASP A 24 19.34 -19.71 11.62
C ASP A 24 18.23 -18.71 11.26
N ILE A 25 18.41 -17.89 10.20
CA ILE A 25 17.40 -16.99 9.67
C ILE A 25 16.71 -17.67 8.47
N ARG A 26 15.39 -17.82 8.56
CA ARG A 26 14.55 -18.40 7.50
C ARG A 26 13.66 -17.37 6.81
N LEU A 27 13.28 -16.31 7.51
CA LEU A 27 12.39 -15.25 7.05
C LEU A 27 13.07 -13.89 7.30
N VAL A 28 13.04 -13.03 6.30
CA VAL A 28 13.53 -11.65 6.39
C VAL A 28 12.42 -10.67 6.08
N THR A 29 12.44 -9.52 6.75
CA THR A 29 11.55 -8.40 6.45
C THR A 29 12.35 -7.26 5.81
N LEU A 30 11.78 -6.63 4.78
CA LEU A 30 12.43 -5.61 3.96
C LEU A 30 11.73 -4.24 4.07
N PRO A 31 11.76 -3.57 5.26
CA PRO A 31 11.22 -2.23 5.45
C PRO A 31 12.25 -1.17 5.01
N VAL A 32 12.55 -1.13 3.72
CA VAL A 32 13.58 -0.28 3.12
C VAL A 32 12.95 0.73 2.15
N VAL A 33 13.76 1.64 1.59
CA VAL A 33 13.28 2.54 0.55
C VAL A 33 12.89 1.77 -0.71
N THR A 34 11.82 2.19 -1.37
CA THR A 34 11.18 1.46 -2.49
C THR A 34 12.16 1.08 -3.61
N SER A 35 13.12 1.96 -3.92
CA SER A 35 14.12 1.71 -4.96
C SER A 35 15.04 0.50 -4.71
N LEU A 36 15.10 0.01 -3.47
CA LEU A 36 15.89 -1.18 -3.12
C LEU A 36 15.07 -2.47 -3.06
N HIS A 37 13.73 -2.39 -3.15
CA HIS A 37 12.85 -3.53 -2.92
C HIS A 37 13.18 -4.73 -3.80
N HIS A 38 13.12 -4.58 -5.13
CA HIS A 38 13.29 -5.73 -6.02
C HIS A 38 14.70 -6.37 -5.91
N THR A 39 15.74 -5.53 -5.79
CA THR A 39 17.11 -6.05 -5.69
C THR A 39 17.31 -6.88 -4.42
N LEU A 40 16.89 -6.34 -3.26
CA LEU A 40 17.00 -7.04 -1.98
C LEU A 40 16.10 -8.27 -1.90
N ALA A 41 14.91 -8.23 -2.53
CA ALA A 41 14.04 -9.39 -2.61
C ALA A 41 14.65 -10.53 -3.43
N VAL A 42 15.27 -10.21 -4.57
CA VAL A 42 15.98 -11.20 -5.39
C VAL A 42 17.15 -11.79 -4.61
N ASP A 43 18.00 -10.95 -3.98
CA ASP A 43 19.12 -11.42 -3.17
C ASP A 43 18.66 -12.33 -2.02
N ALA A 44 17.56 -11.97 -1.34
CA ALA A 44 16.98 -12.78 -0.27
C ALA A 44 16.42 -14.12 -0.79
N ALA A 45 15.68 -14.08 -1.91
CA ALA A 45 15.15 -15.30 -2.53
C ALA A 45 16.26 -16.24 -2.98
N ASP A 46 17.34 -15.72 -3.59
CA ASP A 46 18.48 -16.50 -4.05
C ASP A 46 19.29 -17.09 -2.88
N ALA A 47 19.24 -16.44 -1.72
CA ALA A 47 19.76 -17.00 -0.46
C ALA A 47 18.79 -17.99 0.22
N GLY A 48 17.66 -18.34 -0.40
CA GLY A 48 16.66 -19.27 0.14
C GLY A 48 15.88 -18.74 1.33
N LYS A 49 15.79 -17.41 1.50
CA LYS A 49 15.05 -16.79 2.60
C LYS A 49 13.62 -16.46 2.17
N HIS A 50 12.64 -16.80 3.00
CA HIS A 50 11.29 -16.27 2.86
C HIS A 50 11.29 -14.77 3.12
N ILE A 51 10.32 -14.04 2.55
CA ILE A 51 10.37 -12.58 2.49
C ILE A 51 9.05 -11.98 2.98
N ILE A 52 9.14 -10.98 3.85
CA ILE A 52 8.07 -10.00 4.07
C ILE A 52 8.50 -8.72 3.36
N MET A 53 7.75 -8.34 2.33
CA MET A 53 8.07 -7.22 1.46
C MET A 53 7.10 -6.08 1.66
N GLU A 54 7.64 -4.90 1.99
CA GLU A 54 6.86 -3.66 2.04
C GLU A 54 6.28 -3.28 0.67
N LYS A 55 5.16 -2.57 0.73
CA LYS A 55 4.52 -2.00 -0.46
C LYS A 55 5.18 -0.65 -0.87
N PRO A 56 5.10 -0.30 -2.15
CA PRO A 56 4.78 -1.17 -3.30
C PRO A 56 5.87 -2.22 -3.53
N LEU A 57 5.55 -3.33 -4.19
CA LEU A 57 6.54 -4.40 -4.44
C LEU A 57 7.82 -3.86 -5.07
N THR A 58 7.70 -2.99 -6.05
CA THR A 58 8.78 -2.29 -6.74
C THR A 58 8.21 -1.15 -7.60
N GLY A 59 9.03 -0.59 -8.48
CA GLY A 59 8.68 0.43 -9.44
C GLY A 59 9.77 0.66 -10.48
N CYS A 60 9.65 1.75 -11.23
CA CYS A 60 10.69 2.30 -12.10
C CYS A 60 11.36 3.49 -11.40
N PHE A 61 12.67 3.46 -11.25
CA PHE A 61 13.45 4.44 -10.48
C PHE A 61 14.40 5.23 -11.41
N ALA A 62 13.88 5.74 -12.51
CA ALA A 62 14.60 6.62 -13.41
C ALA A 62 14.48 8.10 -12.99
N GLU A 63 15.38 8.96 -13.48
CA GLU A 63 15.19 10.42 -13.36
C GLU A 63 13.90 10.84 -14.07
N ALA A 64 13.24 11.88 -13.55
CA ALA A 64 12.01 12.39 -14.13
C ALA A 64 12.23 12.76 -15.61
N ASN A 65 11.29 12.33 -16.46
CA ASN A 65 11.32 12.53 -17.92
C ASN A 65 12.49 11.84 -18.67
N ALA A 66 13.30 11.00 -18.01
CA ALA A 66 14.33 10.21 -18.68
C ALA A 66 13.74 9.09 -19.54
N LEU A 67 12.56 8.60 -19.18
CA LEU A 67 11.86 7.52 -19.87
C LEU A 67 10.42 7.91 -20.23
N SER A 68 9.89 7.35 -21.31
CA SER A 68 8.45 7.41 -21.58
C SER A 68 7.66 6.62 -20.54
N ARG A 69 6.37 6.91 -20.34
CA ARG A 69 5.52 6.14 -19.44
C ARG A 69 5.44 4.66 -19.83
N GLN A 70 5.47 4.37 -21.12
CA GLN A 70 5.55 3.00 -21.62
C GLN A 70 6.84 2.30 -21.18
N ALA A 71 7.99 2.96 -21.32
CA ALA A 71 9.28 2.40 -20.88
C ALA A 71 9.35 2.23 -19.34
N MET A 72 8.74 3.16 -18.59
CA MET A 72 8.61 3.03 -17.13
C MET A 72 7.75 1.82 -16.74
N PHE A 73 6.65 1.57 -17.45
CA PHE A 73 5.81 0.39 -17.27
C PHE A 73 6.60 -0.90 -17.52
N GLU A 74 7.34 -0.96 -18.62
CA GLU A 74 8.16 -2.13 -18.98
C GLU A 74 9.25 -2.40 -17.94
N GLU A 75 9.92 -1.36 -17.45
CA GLU A 75 10.93 -1.49 -16.39
C GLU A 75 10.31 -1.93 -15.05
N ALA A 76 9.22 -1.30 -14.61
CA ALA A 76 8.57 -1.65 -13.35
C ALA A 76 8.02 -3.08 -13.35
N THR A 77 7.40 -3.51 -14.46
CA THR A 77 6.90 -4.89 -14.60
C THR A 77 8.05 -5.89 -14.68
N LYS A 78 9.14 -5.58 -15.38
CA LYS A 78 10.36 -6.40 -15.40
C LYS A 78 10.96 -6.56 -14.00
N ASN A 79 11.03 -5.49 -13.21
CA ASN A 79 11.53 -5.55 -11.83
C ASN A 79 10.61 -6.42 -10.94
N ALA A 80 9.29 -6.31 -11.12
CA ALA A 80 8.33 -7.15 -10.41
C ALA A 80 8.44 -8.63 -10.82
N ASP A 81 8.56 -8.90 -12.12
CA ASP A 81 8.72 -10.26 -12.65
C ASP A 81 10.03 -10.91 -12.17
N ALA A 82 11.11 -10.15 -12.03
CA ALA A 82 12.37 -10.65 -11.47
C ALA A 82 12.21 -11.16 -10.02
N VAL A 83 11.42 -10.46 -9.20
CA VAL A 83 11.10 -10.91 -7.83
C VAL A 83 10.25 -12.19 -7.87
N VAL A 84 9.21 -12.22 -8.72
CA VAL A 84 8.35 -13.40 -8.88
C VAL A 84 9.17 -14.62 -9.31
N GLU A 85 10.00 -14.48 -10.34
CA GLU A 85 10.85 -15.55 -10.86
C GLU A 85 11.85 -16.06 -9.82
N ALA A 86 12.51 -15.16 -9.07
CA ALA A 86 13.43 -15.52 -8.02
C ALA A 86 12.73 -16.32 -6.90
N CYS A 87 11.55 -15.87 -6.46
CA CYS A 87 10.78 -16.57 -5.44
C CYS A 87 10.33 -17.97 -5.92
N LEU A 88 9.83 -18.07 -7.15
CA LEU A 88 9.38 -19.36 -7.71
C LEU A 88 10.57 -20.32 -7.91
N ARG A 89 11.67 -19.85 -8.47
CA ARG A 89 12.89 -20.65 -8.71
C ARG A 89 13.44 -21.23 -7.41
N ASN A 90 13.46 -20.44 -6.34
CA ASN A 90 14.00 -20.83 -5.05
C ASN A 90 12.94 -21.42 -4.09
N ARG A 91 11.68 -21.50 -4.52
CA ARG A 91 10.56 -22.01 -3.71
C ARG A 91 10.41 -21.28 -2.37
N VAL A 92 10.67 -19.98 -2.36
CA VAL A 92 10.46 -19.12 -1.18
C VAL A 92 9.09 -18.46 -1.22
N ILE A 93 8.52 -18.23 -0.06
CA ILE A 93 7.25 -17.55 0.12
C ILE A 93 7.54 -16.07 0.31
N LEU A 94 6.77 -15.22 -0.39
CA LEU A 94 6.77 -13.78 -0.19
C LEU A 94 5.39 -13.34 0.32
N GLY A 95 5.38 -12.77 1.52
CA GLY A 95 4.27 -11.98 2.04
C GLY A 95 4.40 -10.53 1.57
N TYR A 96 3.39 -10.06 0.85
CA TYR A 96 3.31 -8.67 0.39
C TYR A 96 2.55 -7.84 1.41
N ALA A 97 3.21 -6.87 2.04
CA ALA A 97 2.68 -6.07 3.13
C ALA A 97 1.63 -5.06 2.64
N GLU A 98 0.52 -5.59 2.10
CA GLU A 98 -0.70 -4.87 1.79
C GLU A 98 -1.69 -5.08 2.94
N ASN A 99 -1.52 -4.30 3.98
CA ASN A 99 -2.24 -4.44 5.24
C ASN A 99 -3.76 -4.27 5.11
N PHE A 100 -4.28 -3.56 4.08
CA PHE A 100 -5.73 -3.46 3.85
C PHE A 100 -6.37 -4.82 3.63
N VAL A 101 -5.65 -5.78 3.05
CA VAL A 101 -6.11 -7.17 2.91
C VAL A 101 -6.43 -7.80 4.27
N TYR A 102 -5.67 -7.45 5.28
CA TYR A 102 -5.74 -8.05 6.63
C TYR A 102 -6.56 -7.24 7.62
N ALA A 103 -6.85 -5.98 7.32
CA ALA A 103 -7.62 -5.11 8.18
C ALA A 103 -8.94 -5.78 8.62
N PRO A 104 -9.24 -5.84 9.92
CA PRO A 104 -10.44 -6.51 10.45
C PRO A 104 -11.75 -6.11 9.77
N PRO A 105 -11.98 -4.81 9.42
CA PRO A 105 -13.17 -4.43 8.68
C PRO A 105 -13.20 -5.01 7.25
N VAL A 106 -12.06 -5.15 6.56
CA VAL A 106 -11.98 -5.78 5.23
C VAL A 106 -12.17 -7.30 5.34
N ALA A 107 -11.60 -7.93 6.37
CA ALA A 107 -11.88 -9.34 6.67
C ALA A 107 -13.38 -9.58 6.95
N LYS A 108 -14.07 -8.63 7.62
CA LYS A 108 -15.52 -8.68 7.80
C LYS A 108 -16.27 -8.52 6.49
N LEU A 109 -15.84 -7.61 5.61
CA LEU A 109 -16.40 -7.44 4.27
C LEU A 109 -16.37 -8.76 3.49
N ARG A 110 -15.23 -9.49 3.44
CA ARG A 110 -15.16 -10.81 2.78
C ARG A 110 -16.19 -11.80 3.32
N ARG A 111 -16.35 -11.87 4.65
CA ARG A 111 -17.38 -12.75 5.26
C ARG A 111 -18.79 -12.34 4.88
N LEU A 112 -19.06 -11.03 4.74
CA LEU A 112 -20.37 -10.54 4.29
C LEU A 112 -20.60 -10.81 2.81
N MET A 113 -19.58 -10.74 1.97
CA MET A 113 -19.64 -11.16 0.57
C MET A 113 -20.01 -12.64 0.46
N ASP A 114 -19.34 -13.50 1.24
CA ASP A 114 -19.65 -14.94 1.28
C ASP A 114 -21.09 -15.20 1.74
N ALA A 115 -21.52 -14.54 2.81
CA ALA A 115 -22.86 -14.74 3.38
C ALA A 115 -23.97 -14.24 2.44
N SER A 116 -23.74 -13.13 1.73
CA SER A 116 -24.72 -12.56 0.79
C SER A 116 -24.81 -13.32 -0.53
N GLY A 117 -23.71 -13.95 -0.97
CA GLY A 117 -23.57 -14.57 -2.29
C GLY A 117 -23.67 -13.59 -3.46
N GLY A 118 -23.79 -12.29 -3.18
CA GLY A 118 -23.90 -11.24 -4.19
C GLY A 118 -22.66 -11.13 -5.09
N THR A 119 -22.82 -10.54 -6.27
CA THR A 119 -21.73 -10.23 -7.21
C THR A 119 -21.25 -8.80 -6.95
N LEU A 120 -19.93 -8.60 -6.82
CA LEU A 120 -19.34 -7.27 -6.79
C LEU A 120 -19.54 -6.58 -8.13
N LEU A 121 -20.25 -5.45 -8.13
CA LEU A 121 -20.57 -4.67 -9.33
C LEU A 121 -19.69 -3.42 -9.42
N ASP A 122 -19.51 -2.70 -8.30
CA ASP A 122 -18.73 -1.48 -8.19
C ASP A 122 -17.98 -1.47 -6.85
N LEU A 123 -16.72 -1.10 -6.89
CA LEU A 123 -15.88 -0.87 -5.72
C LEU A 123 -15.42 0.59 -5.70
N ARG A 124 -15.39 1.22 -4.53
CA ARG A 124 -14.83 2.55 -4.35
C ARG A 124 -13.84 2.53 -3.21
N ALA A 125 -12.63 2.94 -3.48
CA ALA A 125 -11.57 2.89 -2.50
C ALA A 125 -10.77 4.21 -2.47
N GLU A 126 -10.34 4.60 -1.28
CA GLU A 126 -9.61 5.85 -1.07
C GLU A 126 -8.52 5.66 -0.03
N GLU A 127 -7.34 6.24 -0.29
CA GLU A 127 -6.39 6.62 0.72
C GLU A 127 -6.01 8.09 0.54
N SER A 128 -6.22 8.89 1.60
CA SER A 128 -5.98 10.34 1.57
C SER A 128 -5.45 10.83 2.91
N HIS A 129 -4.43 11.69 2.86
CA HIS A 129 -3.88 12.36 4.04
C HIS A 129 -3.12 13.65 3.67
N SER A 130 -2.45 14.32 4.62
CA SER A 130 -1.77 15.61 4.42
C SER A 130 -0.38 15.53 3.80
N GLY A 131 0.06 14.34 3.36
CA GLY A 131 1.34 14.11 2.68
C GLY A 131 2.40 13.40 3.53
N SER A 132 3.51 13.04 2.87
CA SER A 132 4.66 12.40 3.51
C SER A 132 5.79 13.39 3.77
N HIS A 133 6.32 13.42 4.99
CA HIS A 133 7.50 14.21 5.34
C HIS A 133 8.83 13.52 5.00
N ALA A 134 8.81 12.25 4.62
CA ALA A 134 10.00 11.49 4.27
C ALA A 134 10.66 12.03 3.01
N ALA A 135 11.95 12.33 3.07
CA ALA A 135 12.66 12.96 1.95
C ALA A 135 12.66 12.09 0.67
N TYR A 136 12.76 10.77 0.81
CA TYR A 136 12.76 9.85 -0.34
C TYR A 136 11.45 9.89 -1.14
N SER A 137 10.33 10.26 -0.52
CA SER A 137 9.01 10.29 -1.17
C SER A 137 8.81 11.45 -2.14
N ARG A 138 9.74 12.41 -2.18
CA ARG A 138 9.62 13.66 -2.94
C ARG A 138 10.05 13.53 -4.40
N ARG A 139 10.82 12.49 -4.72
CA ARG A 139 11.45 12.31 -6.03
C ARG A 139 11.08 10.96 -6.62
N TRP A 140 10.83 10.98 -7.93
CA TRP A 140 10.56 9.74 -8.69
C TRP A 140 11.72 8.74 -8.58
N LEU A 141 12.96 9.19 -8.70
CA LEU A 141 14.17 8.37 -8.61
C LEU A 141 14.22 7.48 -7.35
N THR A 142 13.66 7.92 -6.24
CA THR A 142 13.71 7.21 -4.95
C THR A 142 12.39 6.56 -4.56
N ALA A 143 11.26 7.14 -4.98
CA ALA A 143 9.93 6.64 -4.64
C ALA A 143 9.31 5.78 -5.75
N GLY A 144 9.68 5.99 -7.04
CA GLY A 144 9.10 5.32 -8.20
C GLY A 144 7.76 5.92 -8.65
N GLY A 145 7.25 6.94 -7.97
CA GLY A 145 5.99 7.64 -8.24
C GLY A 145 5.52 8.43 -7.04
N GLY A 146 4.43 9.17 -7.20
CA GLY A 146 3.82 10.01 -6.17
C GLY A 146 2.67 9.32 -5.44
N SER A 147 1.55 10.04 -5.27
CA SER A 147 0.38 9.57 -4.55
C SER A 147 -0.20 8.28 -5.13
N LEU A 148 -0.18 8.11 -6.45
CA LEU A 148 -0.72 6.92 -7.11
C LEU A 148 0.07 5.65 -6.71
N LEU A 149 1.40 5.71 -6.68
CA LEU A 149 2.22 4.56 -6.30
C LEU A 149 2.30 4.39 -4.78
N ARG A 150 2.60 5.49 -4.04
CA ARG A 150 2.86 5.41 -2.60
C ARG A 150 1.63 5.07 -1.76
N MET A 151 0.50 5.71 -2.08
CA MET A 151 -0.76 5.53 -1.37
C MET A 151 -1.74 4.68 -2.18
N GLY A 152 -1.84 4.93 -3.48
CA GLY A 152 -2.73 4.19 -4.38
C GLY A 152 -2.47 2.68 -4.40
N SER A 153 -1.27 2.22 -4.02
CA SER A 153 -1.01 0.78 -3.84
C SER A 153 -1.98 0.12 -2.87
N HIS A 154 -2.37 0.77 -1.77
CA HIS A 154 -3.31 0.22 -0.80
C HIS A 154 -4.73 0.05 -1.36
N PRO A 155 -5.42 1.12 -1.81
CA PRO A 155 -6.78 0.97 -2.34
C PRO A 155 -6.82 0.16 -3.65
N ILE A 156 -5.80 0.25 -4.53
CA ILE A 156 -5.69 -0.60 -5.73
C ILE A 156 -5.50 -2.07 -5.33
N GLY A 157 -4.57 -2.36 -4.41
CA GLY A 157 -4.35 -3.70 -3.89
C GLY A 157 -5.61 -4.29 -3.25
N ALA A 158 -6.33 -3.49 -2.46
CA ALA A 158 -7.57 -3.93 -1.81
C ALA A 158 -8.67 -4.30 -2.83
N VAL A 159 -8.91 -3.48 -3.86
CA VAL A 159 -9.94 -3.79 -4.85
C VAL A 159 -9.57 -4.98 -5.73
N ILE A 160 -8.29 -5.12 -6.11
CA ILE A 160 -7.77 -6.31 -6.81
C ILE A 160 -7.96 -7.56 -5.94
N HIS A 161 -7.56 -7.49 -4.66
CA HIS A 161 -7.72 -8.60 -3.72
C HIS A 161 -9.19 -9.06 -3.62
N LEU A 162 -10.14 -8.14 -3.49
CA LEU A 162 -11.56 -8.49 -3.39
C LEU A 162 -12.08 -9.15 -4.69
N LYS A 163 -11.62 -8.72 -5.85
CA LYS A 163 -11.99 -9.34 -7.14
C LYS A 163 -11.31 -10.70 -7.32
N HIS A 164 -10.04 -10.84 -6.92
CA HIS A 164 -9.38 -12.15 -6.88
C HIS A 164 -10.13 -13.11 -5.95
N TYR A 165 -10.49 -12.65 -4.75
CA TYR A 165 -11.26 -13.43 -3.78
C TYR A 165 -12.62 -13.87 -4.34
N GLU A 166 -13.38 -12.94 -4.92
CA GLU A 166 -14.67 -13.26 -5.56
C GLU A 166 -14.52 -14.32 -6.65
N GLY A 167 -13.59 -14.12 -7.58
CA GLY A 167 -13.34 -15.04 -8.68
C GLY A 167 -12.94 -16.43 -8.18
N GLN A 168 -11.98 -16.48 -7.26
CA GLN A 168 -11.52 -17.73 -6.66
C GLN A 168 -12.66 -18.50 -5.98
N ARG A 169 -13.54 -17.79 -5.26
CA ARG A 169 -14.70 -18.40 -4.57
C ARG A 169 -15.79 -18.88 -5.51
N LYS A 170 -16.07 -18.14 -6.60
CA LYS A 170 -17.18 -18.44 -7.51
C LYS A 170 -16.81 -19.38 -8.66
N THR A 171 -15.59 -19.26 -9.18
CA THR A 171 -15.17 -19.96 -10.40
C THR A 171 -13.85 -20.75 -10.24
N GLY A 172 -13.18 -20.65 -9.13
CA GLY A 172 -11.85 -21.25 -8.90
C GLY A 172 -10.69 -20.48 -9.55
N THR A 173 -10.95 -19.31 -10.17
CA THR A 173 -9.93 -18.46 -10.81
C THR A 173 -10.10 -17.00 -10.40
N PRO A 174 -9.01 -16.25 -10.16
CA PRO A 174 -9.11 -14.83 -9.82
C PRO A 174 -9.66 -14.03 -11.02
N ILE A 175 -10.48 -13.01 -10.74
CA ILE A 175 -10.90 -12.01 -11.73
C ILE A 175 -9.88 -10.90 -11.72
N ARG A 176 -9.21 -10.65 -12.85
CA ARG A 176 -8.10 -9.69 -12.97
C ARG A 176 -8.56 -8.35 -13.54
N VAL A 177 -7.69 -7.34 -13.40
CA VAL A 177 -7.89 -6.05 -14.05
C VAL A 177 -7.64 -6.22 -15.56
N LYS A 178 -8.60 -5.76 -16.37
CA LYS A 178 -8.53 -5.77 -17.84
C LYS A 178 -7.98 -4.46 -18.40
N SER A 179 -8.36 -3.33 -17.81
CA SER A 179 -7.92 -1.99 -18.25
C SER A 179 -8.10 -0.96 -17.14
N VAL A 180 -7.37 0.14 -17.27
CA VAL A 180 -7.42 1.27 -16.35
C VAL A 180 -7.49 2.59 -17.13
N ILE A 181 -8.26 3.56 -16.58
CA ILE A 181 -8.26 4.96 -16.97
C ILE A 181 -7.87 5.75 -15.74
N ALA A 182 -6.95 6.70 -15.87
CA ALA A 182 -6.47 7.45 -14.71
C ALA A 182 -6.12 8.89 -15.07
N ASP A 183 -6.05 9.72 -14.03
CA ASP A 183 -5.52 11.07 -14.06
C ASP A 183 -4.64 11.30 -12.83
N VAL A 184 -3.59 12.11 -12.99
CA VAL A 184 -2.65 12.48 -11.93
C VAL A 184 -2.36 13.99 -11.98
N ALA A 185 -2.14 14.59 -10.81
CA ALA A 185 -1.91 16.03 -10.73
C ALA A 185 -0.91 16.42 -9.64
N GLN A 186 -0.30 17.56 -9.79
CA GLN A 186 0.50 18.25 -8.77
C GLN A 186 -0.29 19.46 -8.24
N LEU A 187 -1.31 19.22 -7.43
CA LEU A 187 -2.23 20.26 -6.95
C LEU A 187 -1.53 21.31 -6.08
N THR A 188 -0.55 20.87 -5.27
CA THR A 188 0.23 21.81 -4.44
C THR A 188 1.16 22.70 -5.23
N LYS A 189 1.37 22.41 -6.53
CA LYS A 189 2.17 23.26 -7.45
C LYS A 189 1.33 24.20 -8.33
N THR A 190 0.02 24.21 -8.19
CA THR A 190 -0.84 25.14 -8.92
C THR A 190 -0.52 26.60 -8.56
N GLU A 191 -0.78 27.53 -9.47
CA GLU A 191 -0.52 28.95 -9.24
C GLU A 191 -1.30 29.48 -8.03
N ALA A 192 -2.55 29.05 -7.86
CA ALA A 192 -3.37 29.39 -6.70
C ALA A 192 -2.68 28.96 -5.41
N MET A 193 -2.27 27.69 -5.32
CA MET A 193 -1.63 27.15 -4.11
C MET A 193 -0.29 27.81 -3.79
N ARG A 194 0.49 28.25 -4.79
CA ARG A 194 1.77 28.95 -4.57
C ARG A 194 1.59 30.31 -3.89
N LYS A 195 0.44 30.96 -4.07
CA LYS A 195 0.11 32.27 -3.48
C LYS A 195 -0.44 32.18 -2.07
N GLU A 196 -0.77 30.97 -1.61
CA GLU A 196 -1.30 30.74 -0.27
C GLU A 196 -0.22 30.94 0.83
N PRO A 197 -0.59 31.43 2.03
CA PRO A 197 0.31 31.52 3.19
C PRO A 197 0.77 30.12 3.66
N PRO A 198 1.51 30.02 4.77
CA PRO A 198 2.04 28.76 5.29
C PRO A 198 1.04 27.61 5.28
N LYS A 199 1.48 26.43 4.87
CA LYS A 199 0.64 25.26 4.55
C LYS A 199 0.67 24.23 5.67
N TRP A 200 -0.46 23.61 5.90
CA TRP A 200 -0.57 22.40 6.70
C TRP A 200 -0.28 21.14 5.87
N LEU A 201 -0.45 21.22 4.55
CA LEU A 201 -0.12 20.16 3.60
C LEU A 201 1.38 20.12 3.31
N VAL A 202 1.89 18.92 3.03
CA VAL A 202 3.23 18.78 2.48
C VAL A 202 3.25 19.30 1.05
N THR A 203 4.16 20.25 0.76
CA THR A 203 4.28 20.90 -0.56
C THR A 203 5.65 20.70 -1.20
N ALA A 204 6.55 19.97 -0.54
CA ALA A 204 7.93 19.81 -0.96
C ALA A 204 8.14 18.70 -2.02
N TRP A 205 7.12 18.40 -2.83
CA TRP A 205 7.20 17.47 -3.94
C TRP A 205 8.11 18.04 -5.05
N GLU A 206 9.04 17.25 -5.57
CA GLU A 206 9.95 17.69 -6.64
C GLU A 206 9.39 17.34 -8.01
N ASP A 207 9.20 16.05 -8.31
CA ASP A 207 8.83 15.55 -9.64
C ASP A 207 7.74 14.45 -9.61
N VAL A 208 7.10 14.27 -8.46
CA VAL A 208 6.01 13.31 -8.26
C VAL A 208 4.66 14.01 -8.11
N GLU A 209 3.59 13.33 -8.44
CA GLU A 209 2.22 13.81 -8.25
C GLU A 209 1.80 13.68 -6.76
N ASP A 210 0.85 14.57 -6.35
CA ASP A 210 0.26 14.60 -5.01
C ASP A 210 -1.25 14.29 -5.01
N TRP A 211 -1.79 14.00 -6.19
CA TRP A 211 -3.18 13.61 -6.40
C TRP A 211 -3.29 12.62 -7.55
N SER A 212 -4.18 11.63 -7.41
CA SER A 212 -4.48 10.68 -8.46
C SER A 212 -5.89 10.12 -8.31
N ALA A 213 -6.51 9.80 -9.45
CA ALA A 213 -7.76 9.06 -9.54
C ALA A 213 -7.65 8.01 -10.66
N ALA A 214 -8.21 6.81 -10.41
CA ALA A 214 -8.21 5.74 -11.39
C ALA A 214 -9.55 5.01 -11.42
N ILE A 215 -9.96 4.57 -12.62
CA ILE A 215 -11.11 3.69 -12.85
C ILE A 215 -10.59 2.39 -13.44
N LEU A 216 -10.69 1.31 -12.68
CA LEU A 216 -10.32 -0.03 -13.12
C LEU A 216 -11.53 -0.73 -13.71
N THR A 217 -11.32 -1.44 -14.83
CA THR A 217 -12.31 -2.37 -15.41
C THR A 217 -11.76 -3.78 -15.25
N PHE A 218 -12.53 -4.67 -14.63
CA PHE A 218 -12.18 -6.07 -14.48
C PHE A 218 -12.61 -6.92 -15.69
N GLU A 219 -12.07 -8.13 -15.81
CA GLU A 219 -12.35 -9.06 -16.90
C GLU A 219 -13.84 -9.41 -17.04
N ASP A 220 -14.57 -9.43 -15.92
CA ASP A 220 -16.01 -9.66 -15.88
C ASP A 220 -16.86 -8.39 -16.20
N GLY A 221 -16.21 -7.28 -16.53
CA GLY A 221 -16.85 -6.01 -16.88
C GLY A 221 -17.21 -5.12 -15.69
N THR A 222 -17.03 -5.58 -14.45
CA THR A 222 -17.27 -4.78 -13.23
C THR A 222 -16.21 -3.69 -13.04
N LYS A 223 -16.45 -2.73 -12.15
CA LYS A 223 -15.63 -1.53 -12.04
C LYS A 223 -15.10 -1.33 -10.63
N ALA A 224 -13.98 -0.60 -10.53
CA ALA A 224 -13.56 0.04 -9.29
C ALA A 224 -13.12 1.48 -9.57
N THR A 225 -13.41 2.38 -8.63
CA THR A 225 -12.89 3.75 -8.62
C THR A 225 -11.96 3.90 -7.43
N VAL A 226 -10.75 4.38 -7.68
CA VAL A 226 -9.72 4.57 -6.66
C VAL A 226 -9.29 6.03 -6.63
N LEU A 227 -9.17 6.60 -5.44
CA LEU A 227 -8.65 7.93 -5.18
C LEU A 227 -7.46 7.84 -4.22
N SER A 228 -6.39 8.59 -4.53
CA SER A 228 -5.23 8.68 -3.64
C SER A 228 -4.68 10.10 -3.65
N THR A 229 -4.57 10.76 -2.49
CA THR A 229 -4.15 12.15 -2.47
C THR A 229 -3.42 12.57 -1.21
N ASP A 230 -2.35 13.35 -1.40
CA ASP A 230 -1.56 14.00 -0.34
C ASP A 230 -2.14 15.38 0.06
N VAL A 231 -3.34 15.75 -0.40
CA VAL A 231 -3.92 17.08 -0.16
C VAL A 231 -5.20 17.03 0.69
N SER A 232 -5.24 16.12 1.65
CA SER A 232 -6.38 15.97 2.57
C SER A 232 -5.94 16.19 4.02
N LEU A 233 -6.59 17.13 4.71
CA LEU A 233 -6.39 17.39 6.14
C LEU A 233 -7.35 16.57 7.01
N GLY A 234 -7.06 16.47 8.30
CA GLY A 234 -7.93 15.82 9.29
C GLY A 234 -7.66 14.35 9.48
N GLY A 235 -6.40 13.93 9.40
CA GLY A 235 -5.95 12.56 9.58
C GLY A 235 -6.01 11.71 8.30
N VAL A 236 -5.74 10.42 8.46
CA VAL A 236 -5.75 9.46 7.35
C VAL A 236 -7.17 8.99 7.06
N LYS A 237 -7.57 8.99 5.79
CA LYS A 237 -8.82 8.43 5.28
C LYS A 237 -8.53 7.17 4.49
N ASN A 238 -8.95 6.03 5.01
CA ASN A 238 -8.81 4.71 4.38
C ASN A 238 -10.20 4.10 4.21
N LEU A 239 -10.87 4.46 3.12
CA LEU A 239 -12.26 4.11 2.87
C LEU A 239 -12.37 3.06 1.77
N LEU A 240 -13.32 2.12 1.94
CA LEU A 240 -13.63 1.12 0.94
C LEU A 240 -15.13 0.83 0.96
N THR A 241 -15.80 0.97 -0.18
CA THR A 241 -17.21 0.61 -0.35
C THR A 241 -17.35 -0.45 -1.43
N ALA A 242 -18.03 -1.54 -1.10
CA ALA A 242 -18.39 -2.62 -2.03
C ALA A 242 -19.89 -2.58 -2.31
N TYR A 243 -20.26 -2.37 -3.56
CA TYR A 243 -21.63 -2.47 -4.06
C TYR A 243 -21.81 -3.85 -4.70
N LEU A 244 -22.56 -4.71 -4.01
CA LEU A 244 -22.90 -6.03 -4.52
C LEU A 244 -24.29 -6.01 -5.18
N SER A 245 -24.60 -7.02 -5.96
CA SER A 245 -25.90 -7.13 -6.63
C SER A 245 -27.10 -7.18 -5.68
N ASN A 246 -26.89 -7.46 -4.40
CA ASN A 246 -27.92 -7.64 -3.38
C ASN A 246 -27.65 -6.91 -2.06
N SER A 247 -26.50 -6.22 -1.92
CA SER A 247 -26.12 -5.55 -0.67
C SER A 247 -25.04 -4.49 -0.91
N VAL A 248 -24.83 -3.65 0.08
CA VAL A 248 -23.74 -2.67 0.14
C VAL A 248 -23.00 -2.82 1.45
N VAL A 249 -21.65 -2.81 1.38
CA VAL A 249 -20.80 -2.81 2.57
C VAL A 249 -19.83 -1.64 2.49
N GLN A 250 -19.88 -0.77 3.49
CA GLN A 250 -18.93 0.34 3.64
C GLN A 250 -17.96 0.02 4.76
N VAL A 251 -16.68 0.22 4.48
CA VAL A 251 -15.57 -0.06 5.39
C VAL A 251 -14.75 1.20 5.58
N ASN A 252 -14.50 1.54 6.84
CA ASN A 252 -13.48 2.51 7.24
C ASN A 252 -12.37 1.75 7.95
N ILE A 253 -11.19 1.67 7.32
CA ILE A 253 -10.03 0.92 7.86
C ILE A 253 -9.36 1.71 8.97
N ASN A 254 -9.49 3.03 8.94
CA ASN A 254 -8.99 3.94 9.98
C ASN A 254 -10.17 4.65 10.66
N PRO A 255 -10.98 3.94 11.47
CA PRO A 255 -12.21 4.47 12.01
C PRO A 255 -11.92 5.62 12.99
N ASN A 256 -12.61 6.73 12.78
CA ASN A 256 -12.48 7.96 13.55
C ASN A 256 -13.74 8.30 14.37
N SER A 257 -14.56 7.31 14.70
CA SER A 257 -15.81 7.49 15.46
C SER A 257 -15.94 6.60 16.68
N THR A 258 -14.97 5.73 16.93
CA THR A 258 -14.99 4.78 18.06
C THR A 258 -14.75 5.48 19.39
N VAL A 259 -13.86 6.47 19.40
CA VAL A 259 -13.55 7.32 20.55
C VAL A 259 -13.64 8.78 20.09
N GLN A 260 -14.24 9.63 20.90
CA GLN A 260 -14.24 11.07 20.71
C GLN A 260 -13.75 11.74 21.98
N ALA A 261 -12.80 12.66 21.85
CA ALA A 261 -12.19 13.35 22.96
C ALA A 261 -12.05 14.84 22.63
N TYR A 262 -12.22 15.70 23.62
CA TYR A 262 -12.07 17.13 23.47
C TYR A 262 -11.04 17.67 24.44
N ALA A 263 -10.11 18.49 23.96
CA ALA A 263 -9.24 19.31 24.78
C ALA A 263 -9.17 20.74 24.21
N PRO A 264 -9.28 21.78 25.03
CA PRO A 264 -9.12 23.16 24.56
C PRO A 264 -7.69 23.46 24.13
N ASP A 265 -6.71 22.69 24.62
CA ASP A 265 -5.30 22.76 24.28
C ASP A 265 -4.74 21.38 24.04
N GLY A 266 -3.95 21.23 22.97
CA GLY A 266 -3.35 19.94 22.59
C GLY A 266 -2.30 19.43 23.56
N GLU A 267 -1.67 20.30 24.36
CA GLU A 267 -0.70 19.93 25.39
C GLU A 267 -1.31 19.10 26.53
N ILE A 268 -2.62 19.18 26.71
CA ILE A 268 -3.35 18.39 27.72
C ILE A 268 -3.13 16.89 27.54
N TRP A 269 -2.98 16.42 26.31
CA TRP A 269 -2.74 15.02 26.00
C TRP A 269 -1.27 14.59 26.18
N GLY A 270 -0.33 15.55 26.33
CA GLY A 270 1.09 15.26 26.46
C GLY A 270 1.62 14.41 25.31
N ASP A 271 2.32 13.33 25.67
CA ASP A 271 2.92 12.39 24.70
C ASP A 271 1.93 11.32 24.21
N GLU A 272 0.64 11.36 24.64
CA GLU A 272 -0.35 10.38 24.17
C GLU A 272 -0.51 10.47 22.66
N TYR A 273 -0.47 9.30 22.01
CA TYR A 273 -0.74 9.16 20.58
C TYR A 273 -2.25 9.13 20.35
N LEU A 274 -2.76 10.02 19.54
CA LEU A 274 -4.21 10.08 19.25
C LEU A 274 -4.55 9.35 17.94
N THR A 275 -3.94 9.78 16.85
CA THR A 275 -4.09 9.16 15.51
C THR A 275 -3.03 9.70 14.56
N GLU A 276 -2.74 8.96 13.49
CA GLU A 276 -1.75 9.37 12.48
C GLU A 276 -2.21 10.59 11.67
N LYS A 277 -1.26 11.46 11.32
CA LYS A 277 -1.47 12.63 10.43
C LYS A 277 -2.48 13.65 10.92
N VAL A 278 -2.72 13.75 12.23
CA VAL A 278 -3.50 14.86 12.79
C VAL A 278 -2.61 16.10 12.95
N GLU A 279 -3.09 17.24 12.46
CA GLU A 279 -2.32 18.50 12.45
C GLU A 279 -2.26 19.18 13.81
N THR A 280 -3.27 18.96 14.65
CA THR A 280 -3.37 19.51 16.02
C THR A 280 -4.04 18.51 16.94
N LYS A 281 -3.62 18.50 18.22
CA LYS A 281 -4.27 17.73 19.28
C LYS A 281 -5.35 18.53 20.01
N ALA A 282 -5.51 19.83 19.69
CA ALA A 282 -6.55 20.68 20.29
C ALA A 282 -7.91 20.51 19.60
N GLY A 283 -8.99 20.80 20.31
CA GLY A 283 -10.35 20.66 19.82
C GLY A 283 -10.89 19.23 19.93
N TRP A 284 -11.92 18.93 19.13
CA TRP A 284 -12.42 17.56 19.01
C TRP A 284 -11.44 16.67 18.27
N GLN A 285 -11.08 15.57 18.87
CA GLN A 285 -10.21 14.53 18.36
C GLN A 285 -10.95 13.19 18.27
N PHE A 286 -10.47 12.31 17.41
CA PHE A 286 -11.06 10.99 17.16
C PHE A 286 -9.96 9.92 17.32
N PRO A 287 -9.48 9.67 18.56
CA PRO A 287 -8.40 8.72 18.79
C PRO A 287 -8.80 7.31 18.37
N ASN A 288 -7.85 6.61 17.72
CA ASN A 288 -8.04 5.20 17.42
C ASN A 288 -7.56 4.38 18.64
N PRO A 289 -8.38 3.49 19.21
CA PRO A 289 -8.00 2.72 20.40
C PRO A 289 -6.82 1.75 20.15
N ASP A 290 -6.71 1.23 18.94
CA ASP A 290 -5.59 0.39 18.50
C ASP A 290 -5.47 0.48 16.97
N GLU A 291 -4.69 1.44 16.52
CA GLU A 291 -4.56 1.77 15.10
C GLU A 291 -3.86 0.65 14.33
N ASP A 292 -2.83 0.05 14.91
CA ASP A 292 -2.07 -1.03 14.28
C ASP A 292 -2.94 -2.28 14.08
N TRP A 293 -3.74 -2.63 15.10
CA TRP A 293 -4.66 -3.75 15.02
C TRP A 293 -5.79 -3.52 13.99
N MET A 294 -6.36 -2.32 13.99
CA MET A 294 -7.44 -1.96 13.06
C MET A 294 -6.97 -1.88 11.61
N ARG A 295 -5.71 -1.52 11.41
CA ARG A 295 -5.09 -1.50 10.08
C ARG A 295 -4.62 -2.87 9.61
N GLY A 296 -4.60 -3.89 10.48
CA GLY A 296 -4.31 -5.26 10.10
C GLY A 296 -2.84 -5.67 10.18
N TYR A 297 -1.95 -4.87 10.77
CA TYR A 297 -0.52 -5.21 10.86
C TYR A 297 -0.24 -6.50 11.66
N PRO A 298 -0.84 -6.73 12.84
CA PRO A 298 -0.63 -8.00 13.54
C PRO A 298 -1.16 -9.21 12.74
N GLN A 299 -2.33 -9.08 12.11
CA GLN A 299 -2.96 -10.14 11.32
C GLN A 299 -2.16 -10.47 10.05
N GLU A 300 -1.57 -9.45 9.44
CA GLU A 300 -0.67 -9.59 8.30
C GLU A 300 0.57 -10.39 8.68
N MET A 301 1.25 -10.01 9.76
CA MET A 301 2.44 -10.69 10.25
C MET A 301 2.15 -12.14 10.67
N GLU A 302 0.99 -12.39 11.30
CA GLU A 302 0.54 -13.74 11.66
C GLU A 302 0.38 -14.60 10.40
N ASP A 303 -0.35 -14.13 9.38
CA ASP A 303 -0.55 -14.87 8.13
C ASP A 303 0.77 -15.17 7.42
N PHE A 304 1.71 -14.21 7.37
CA PHE A 304 3.00 -14.41 6.71
C PHE A 304 3.86 -15.46 7.43
N VAL A 305 3.92 -15.42 8.75
CA VAL A 305 4.65 -16.42 9.55
C VAL A 305 4.02 -17.79 9.39
N ASP A 306 2.69 -17.89 9.48
CA ASP A 306 1.98 -19.15 9.33
C ASP A 306 2.07 -19.70 7.91
N ALA A 307 2.01 -18.85 6.88
CA ALA A 307 2.24 -19.25 5.49
C ALA A 307 3.60 -19.94 5.32
N VAL A 308 4.66 -19.36 5.92
CA VAL A 308 6.01 -19.95 5.90
C VAL A 308 6.06 -21.28 6.68
N ARG A 309 5.43 -21.35 7.84
CA ARG A 309 5.41 -22.56 8.68
C ARG A 309 4.66 -23.73 8.03
N GLU A 310 3.57 -23.42 7.35
CA GLU A 310 2.66 -24.36 6.72
C GLU A 310 3.00 -24.66 5.26
N GLY A 311 3.90 -23.90 4.65
CA GLY A 311 4.27 -24.06 3.24
C GLY A 311 3.15 -23.66 2.27
N ARG A 312 2.28 -22.72 2.64
CA ARG A 312 1.18 -22.22 1.84
C ARG A 312 1.44 -20.79 1.33
N GLN A 313 0.63 -20.34 0.39
CA GLN A 313 0.64 -18.92 -0.01
C GLN A 313 -0.12 -18.08 1.02
N PRO A 314 0.34 -16.84 1.31
CA PRO A 314 -0.39 -15.89 2.13
C PRO A 314 -1.57 -15.29 1.36
N LEU A 315 -2.50 -14.63 2.06
CA LEU A 315 -3.62 -13.91 1.44
C LEU A 315 -3.14 -12.77 0.54
N SER A 316 -2.10 -12.07 0.99
CA SER A 316 -1.40 -11.04 0.20
C SER A 316 -0.02 -11.57 -0.17
N GLY A 317 0.16 -11.95 -1.41
CA GLY A 317 1.40 -12.56 -1.92
C GLY A 317 1.76 -12.08 -3.32
N LEU A 318 2.66 -12.81 -3.98
CA LEU A 318 3.21 -12.47 -5.29
C LEU A 318 2.18 -12.09 -6.36
N PRO A 319 1.04 -12.82 -6.54
CA PRO A 319 0.10 -12.45 -7.60
C PRO A 319 -0.51 -11.06 -7.40
N LEU A 320 -0.90 -10.74 -6.16
CA LEU A 320 -1.45 -9.43 -5.81
C LEU A 320 -0.40 -8.33 -5.97
N ALA A 321 0.80 -8.56 -5.43
CA ALA A 321 1.90 -7.61 -5.49
C ALA A 321 2.29 -7.23 -6.92
N ARG A 322 2.42 -8.23 -7.78
CA ARG A 322 2.80 -8.05 -9.19
C ARG A 322 1.71 -7.32 -9.98
N GLU A 323 0.44 -7.72 -9.83
CA GLU A 323 -0.67 -7.09 -10.54
C GLU A 323 -0.89 -5.64 -10.08
N THR A 324 -0.69 -5.35 -8.79
CA THR A 324 -0.76 -3.98 -8.27
C THR A 324 0.25 -3.06 -8.95
N VAL A 325 1.50 -3.49 -9.11
CA VAL A 325 2.53 -2.72 -9.84
C VAL A 325 2.13 -2.50 -11.29
N GLU A 326 1.68 -3.56 -11.98
CA GLU A 326 1.24 -3.48 -13.38
C GLU A 326 0.11 -2.47 -13.57
N VAL A 327 -0.92 -2.53 -12.74
CA VAL A 327 -2.08 -1.63 -12.81
C VAL A 327 -1.68 -0.18 -12.53
N ILE A 328 -0.81 0.07 -11.56
CA ILE A 328 -0.33 1.42 -11.24
C ILE A 328 0.44 2.03 -12.42
N TYR A 329 1.37 1.28 -13.02
CA TYR A 329 2.13 1.81 -14.13
C TYR A 329 1.31 1.90 -15.43
N ALA A 330 0.32 1.02 -15.65
CA ALA A 330 -0.68 1.20 -16.69
C ALA A 330 -1.53 2.46 -16.47
N ALA A 331 -1.86 2.79 -15.22
CA ALA A 331 -2.54 4.03 -14.88
C ALA A 331 -1.69 5.27 -15.19
N TYR A 332 -0.37 5.24 -14.97
CA TYR A 332 0.52 6.33 -15.39
C TYR A 332 0.58 6.52 -16.92
N ILE A 333 0.47 5.43 -17.71
CA ILE A 333 0.34 5.54 -19.18
C ILE A 333 -0.95 6.28 -19.51
N SER A 334 -2.09 5.81 -18.97
CA SER A 334 -3.40 6.41 -19.22
C SER A 334 -3.49 7.89 -18.81
N ALA A 335 -2.82 8.28 -17.74
CA ALA A 335 -2.83 9.67 -17.27
C ALA A 335 -2.01 10.64 -18.15
N GLN A 336 -1.24 10.14 -19.11
CA GLN A 336 -0.48 10.93 -20.08
C GLN A 336 -1.26 11.17 -21.38
N GLU A 337 -2.20 10.32 -21.71
CA GLU A 337 -3.05 10.39 -22.91
C GLU A 337 -4.27 11.32 -22.71
#